data_e39e351a7090411993ae29f76a1718f8
#
_entry.id   e39e351a7090411993ae29f76a1718f8
#
_cell.length_a   1.000
_cell.length_b   1.000
_cell.length_c   1.000
_cell.angle_alpha   90.00
_cell.angle_beta   90.00
_cell.angle_gamma   90.00
#
_symmetry.space_group_name_H-M   'P 1'
#
loop_
_entity.id
_entity.type
_entity.pdbx_description
1 polymer ?
#
loop_
_entity_poly.entity_id
_entity_poly.type
_entity_poly.pdbx_seq_one_letter_code
_entity_poly.pdbx_strand_id
1 'polypeptide(L)'
;STQGYSSAASDVYKRQEKDIAEVKDSEEKIDKEDNRSADNETDSKQEEKPKQNDEPEQKAPVNDNEEAGGNQSNAGNGGQTTDSPKDNVSNPQPASVAYSPQNVVSLATAKCQAGGMITTQQNLQNHLNDGSITQEEYNEYYPYDGMEGSYYSVFVETDLNKASTIDGQRLSSEDAIAEYIASMLLLETDPVFYISYDGVYTTGGTDYYEFRCHR
;
A
#
# COMPACT_ATOMS: atom_id res chain seq x y z
N SER A 1 3.98 27.87 -25.38
CA SER A 1 2.72 27.18 -25.64
C SER A 1 2.42 26.26 -24.47
N THR A 2 1.69 26.78 -23.51
CA THR A 2 1.18 26.10 -22.32
C THR A 2 -0.11 25.39 -22.70
N GLN A 3 -0.09 24.08 -22.79
CA GLN A 3 -1.33 23.31 -22.86
C GLN A 3 -1.80 23.01 -21.44
N GLY A 4 -2.90 23.63 -21.06
CA GLY A 4 -3.59 23.40 -19.82
C GLY A 4 -4.22 22.00 -19.80
N TYR A 5 -3.84 21.20 -18.83
CA TYR A 5 -4.60 20.02 -18.44
C TYR A 5 -5.72 20.50 -17.52
N SER A 6 -6.85 20.71 -18.16
CA SER A 6 -8.06 21.25 -17.56
C SER A 6 -8.94 20.14 -17.00
N SER A 7 -9.27 20.24 -15.72
CA SER A 7 -10.66 20.20 -15.22
C SER A 7 -11.56 18.98 -15.50
N ALA A 8 -11.07 17.79 -15.77
CA ALA A 8 -11.98 16.63 -15.85
C ALA A 8 -12.43 16.12 -14.47
N ALA A 9 -11.59 16.27 -13.44
CA ALA A 9 -11.91 15.82 -12.10
C ALA A 9 -12.93 16.71 -11.39
N SER A 10 -12.89 18.03 -11.63
CA SER A 10 -13.88 18.96 -11.06
C SER A 10 -15.28 18.81 -11.67
N ASP A 11 -15.38 18.33 -12.90
CA ASP A 11 -16.67 18.16 -13.57
C ASP A 11 -17.37 16.87 -13.16
N VAL A 12 -16.61 15.84 -12.79
CA VAL A 12 -17.16 14.60 -12.24
C VAL A 12 -17.71 14.83 -10.83
N TYR A 13 -17.00 15.61 -10.02
CA TYR A 13 -17.45 15.95 -8.66
C TYR A 13 -18.72 16.82 -8.67
N LYS A 14 -18.83 17.77 -9.60
CA LYS A 14 -20.04 18.59 -9.77
C LYS A 14 -21.22 17.84 -10.34
N ARG A 15 -21.00 16.77 -11.12
CA ARG A 15 -22.08 15.90 -11.59
C ARG A 15 -22.64 15.03 -10.49
N GLN A 16 -21.80 14.50 -9.60
CA GLN A 16 -22.26 13.72 -8.44
C GLN A 16 -23.08 14.55 -7.47
N GLU A 17 -22.70 15.81 -7.17
CA GLU A 17 -23.51 16.70 -6.34
C GLU A 17 -24.88 17.03 -6.96
N LYS A 18 -24.96 17.07 -8.30
CA LYS A 18 -26.22 17.36 -8.99
C LYS A 18 -27.17 16.18 -9.01
N ASP A 19 -26.63 14.96 -9.17
CA ASP A 19 -27.41 13.74 -9.17
C ASP A 19 -27.94 13.40 -7.76
N ILE A 20 -27.20 13.72 -6.70
CA ILE A 20 -27.63 13.56 -5.31
C ILE A 20 -28.72 14.57 -4.95
N ALA A 21 -28.68 15.78 -5.51
CA ALA A 21 -29.71 16.80 -5.27
C ALA A 21 -31.02 16.46 -5.97
N GLU A 22 -31.00 15.83 -7.14
CA GLU A 22 -32.20 15.41 -7.87
C GLU A 22 -32.89 14.18 -7.26
N VAL A 23 -32.14 13.28 -6.63
CA VAL A 23 -32.70 12.11 -5.94
C VAL A 23 -33.39 12.49 -4.64
N LYS A 24 -32.91 13.51 -3.93
CA LYS A 24 -33.58 14.01 -2.70
C LYS A 24 -34.90 14.73 -2.94
N ASP A 25 -35.08 15.31 -4.11
CA ASP A 25 -36.33 16.02 -4.44
C ASP A 25 -37.44 15.09 -4.93
N SER A 26 -37.11 13.81 -5.24
CA SER A 26 -38.07 12.80 -5.67
C SER A 26 -38.65 11.94 -4.53
N GLU A 27 -38.04 11.94 -3.34
CA GLU A 27 -38.51 11.12 -2.20
C GLU A 27 -39.45 11.86 -1.25
N GLU A 28 -39.66 13.16 -1.40
CA GLU A 28 -40.53 13.95 -0.51
C GLU A 28 -42.01 13.99 -0.92
N LYS A 29 -42.41 13.17 -1.91
CA LYS A 29 -43.79 13.16 -2.43
C LYS A 29 -44.56 11.84 -2.33
N ILE A 30 -44.11 10.88 -1.59
CA ILE A 30 -44.87 9.65 -1.34
C ILE A 30 -44.74 9.35 0.15
N ASP A 31 -45.61 9.84 0.97
CA ASP A 31 -46.28 9.19 2.06
C ASP A 31 -47.13 10.14 2.88
N LYS A 32 -48.38 10.20 2.53
CA LYS A 32 -49.49 10.44 3.46
C LYS A 32 -50.64 9.55 3.00
N GLU A 33 -50.77 8.42 3.62
CA GLU A 33 -52.01 7.79 4.00
C GLU A 33 -51.74 6.47 4.70
N ASP A 34 -52.01 6.52 5.98
CA ASP A 34 -52.91 5.68 6.75
C ASP A 34 -52.57 4.18 6.89
N ASN A 35 -52.27 3.64 8.08
CA ASN A 35 -53.23 3.13 9.01
C ASN A 35 -52.63 2.26 10.12
N ARG A 36 -52.91 2.62 11.35
CA ARG A 36 -53.40 1.87 12.53
C ARG A 36 -53.11 0.39 12.72
N SER A 37 -52.56 0.16 13.94
CA SER A 37 -52.90 -0.94 14.88
C SER A 37 -52.32 -2.31 14.61
N ALA A 38 -51.67 -2.95 15.54
CA ALA A 38 -52.04 -3.39 16.87
C ALA A 38 -50.88 -4.07 17.58
N ASP A 39 -50.90 -3.93 18.88
CA ASP A 39 -50.22 -4.64 19.95
C ASP A 39 -49.95 -6.12 19.70
N ASN A 40 -48.80 -6.61 20.15
CA ASN A 40 -48.76 -7.69 21.12
C ASN A 40 -47.40 -7.81 21.80
N GLU A 41 -47.46 -7.69 23.12
CA GLU A 41 -46.46 -8.10 24.09
C GLU A 41 -46.21 -9.62 24.05
N THR A 42 -44.98 -10.02 24.31
CA THR A 42 -44.59 -11.06 25.26
C THR A 42 -43.08 -11.17 25.32
N ASP A 43 -42.49 -10.68 26.32
CA ASP A 43 -41.81 -11.22 27.49
C ASP A 43 -41.24 -12.63 27.32
N SER A 44 -39.90 -12.75 27.39
CA SER A 44 -39.22 -13.82 28.15
C SER A 44 -37.70 -13.58 28.18
N LYS A 45 -37.29 -13.19 29.38
CA LYS A 45 -35.99 -13.43 30.00
C LYS A 45 -35.38 -14.80 29.67
N GLN A 46 -34.08 -14.83 29.42
CA GLN A 46 -33.17 -15.58 30.31
C GLN A 46 -31.72 -15.25 30.01
N GLU A 47 -31.09 -14.79 31.05
CA GLU A 47 -29.65 -14.78 31.31
C GLU A 47 -29.10 -16.19 31.23
N GLU A 48 -27.86 -16.33 30.75
CA GLU A 48 -26.83 -17.11 31.43
C GLU A 48 -25.44 -16.81 30.84
N LYS A 49 -24.62 -16.24 31.69
CA LYS A 49 -23.17 -16.34 31.77
C LYS A 49 -22.90 -17.41 32.86
N PRO A 50 -21.77 -18.03 33.06
CA PRO A 50 -20.43 -17.94 32.49
C PRO A 50 -19.76 -19.32 32.32
N LYS A 51 -18.51 -19.36 31.86
CA LYS A 51 -17.38 -20.00 32.53
C LYS A 51 -16.08 -19.91 31.72
N GLN A 52 -15.15 -19.30 32.37
CA GLN A 52 -13.71 -19.51 32.36
C GLN A 52 -13.33 -20.98 32.34
N ASN A 53 -12.23 -21.26 31.66
CA ASN A 53 -11.08 -22.10 32.06
C ASN A 53 -10.29 -22.35 30.79
N ASP A 54 -9.07 -22.25 30.70
CA ASP A 54 -7.83 -22.46 31.41
C ASP A 54 -6.75 -22.51 30.33
N GLU A 55 -5.75 -21.76 30.56
CA GLU A 55 -4.42 -21.94 29.98
C GLU A 55 -3.86 -23.32 30.36
N PRO A 56 -3.02 -23.95 29.52
CA PRO A 56 -1.72 -24.25 30.08
C PRO A 56 -0.54 -23.86 29.21
N GLU A 57 0.41 -23.24 29.87
CA GLU A 57 1.81 -23.23 29.56
C GLU A 57 2.36 -24.62 29.24
N GLN A 58 3.20 -24.70 28.20
CA GLN A 58 4.32 -25.63 28.19
C GLN A 58 5.40 -25.13 27.23
N LYS A 59 6.48 -24.60 27.78
CA LYS A 59 7.82 -25.17 27.90
C LYS A 59 8.49 -25.56 26.59
N ALA A 60 9.48 -24.74 26.27
CA ALA A 60 10.60 -25.07 25.37
C ALA A 60 11.37 -26.29 25.85
N PRO A 61 11.98 -27.04 24.95
CA PRO A 61 13.19 -27.75 25.31
C PRO A 61 14.40 -27.12 24.60
N VAL A 62 15.29 -26.75 25.44
CA VAL A 62 16.70 -26.61 25.19
C VAL A 62 17.26 -27.99 24.83
N ASN A 63 18.05 -28.09 23.81
CA ASN A 63 19.04 -29.15 23.76
C ASN A 63 20.32 -28.65 23.12
N ASP A 64 21.28 -28.48 24.01
CA ASP A 64 22.69 -28.54 23.75
C ASP A 64 23.04 -29.88 23.09
N ASN A 65 23.91 -29.86 22.13
CA ASN A 65 24.98 -30.82 22.13
C ASN A 65 26.18 -30.31 21.35
N GLU A 66 27.22 -30.25 22.10
CA GLU A 66 28.60 -29.98 21.72
C GLU A 66 29.23 -31.10 20.92
N GLU A 67 30.31 -30.68 20.23
CA GLU A 67 31.60 -31.35 19.99
C GLU A 67 31.62 -32.63 19.10
N ALA A 68 32.50 -32.78 18.27
CA ALA A 68 33.91 -32.62 18.19
C ALA A 68 34.45 -33.24 16.89
N GLY A 69 35.44 -32.58 16.32
CA GLY A 69 36.76 -33.16 16.12
C GLY A 69 37.02 -34.06 14.93
N GLY A 70 38.11 -33.73 14.21
CA GLY A 70 38.93 -34.69 13.51
C GLY A 70 39.25 -34.31 12.07
N ASN A 71 40.17 -33.53 11.87
CA ASN A 71 41.54 -33.63 11.41
C ASN A 71 41.85 -34.83 10.47
N GLN A 72 42.32 -34.57 9.27
CA GLN A 72 43.67 -34.85 8.75
C GLN A 72 43.75 -34.90 7.24
N SER A 73 44.62 -34.03 6.78
CA SER A 73 45.56 -34.11 5.68
C SER A 73 45.78 -35.44 4.97
N ASN A 74 45.85 -35.40 3.64
CA ASN A 74 47.00 -36.01 3.01
C ASN A 74 47.34 -35.40 1.66
N ALA A 75 48.61 -35.08 1.52
CA ALA A 75 49.28 -34.62 0.34
C ALA A 75 49.55 -35.77 -0.65
N GLY A 76 49.50 -35.45 -1.93
CA GLY A 76 49.89 -36.39 -2.99
C GLY A 76 50.04 -35.70 -4.32
N ASN A 77 51.19 -35.39 -4.58
CA ASN A 77 52.05 -34.96 -5.66
C ASN A 77 51.67 -35.39 -7.09
N GLY A 78 51.85 -34.44 -8.04
CA GLY A 78 52.42 -34.75 -9.33
C GLY A 78 51.53 -34.64 -10.55
N GLY A 79 51.85 -33.71 -11.44
CA GLY A 79 51.43 -33.75 -12.82
C GLY A 79 51.26 -32.39 -13.47
N GLN A 80 52.35 -31.88 -13.93
CA GLN A 80 52.48 -30.70 -14.77
C GLN A 80 51.87 -30.98 -16.16
N THR A 81 50.87 -30.26 -16.57
CA THR A 81 50.62 -29.96 -17.99
C THR A 81 50.06 -28.52 -18.08
N THR A 82 50.84 -27.77 -18.80
CA THR A 82 50.53 -26.42 -19.25
C THR A 82 49.37 -26.43 -20.21
N ASP A 83 48.26 -25.87 -19.79
CA ASP A 83 47.29 -25.27 -20.68
C ASP A 83 46.69 -24.07 -19.93
N SER A 84 46.93 -22.90 -20.49
CA SER A 84 46.38 -21.67 -20.00
C SER A 84 44.86 -21.64 -20.20
N PRO A 85 44.06 -21.67 -19.15
CA PRO A 85 42.70 -21.22 -19.30
C PRO A 85 42.73 -19.69 -19.34
N LYS A 86 42.15 -19.16 -20.38
CA LYS A 86 41.76 -17.76 -20.43
C LYS A 86 40.99 -17.50 -19.17
N ASP A 87 41.54 -16.70 -18.30
CA ASP A 87 40.83 -16.11 -17.18
C ASP A 87 39.64 -15.35 -17.72
N ASN A 88 38.53 -16.04 -17.79
CA ASN A 88 37.24 -15.40 -17.84
C ASN A 88 37.01 -14.88 -16.41
N VAL A 89 37.60 -13.74 -16.11
CA VAL A 89 37.31 -12.99 -14.89
C VAL A 89 35.84 -12.55 -15.04
N SER A 90 34.95 -13.46 -14.67
CA SER A 90 33.56 -13.07 -14.34
C SER A 90 33.69 -12.12 -13.18
N ASN A 91 33.70 -10.84 -13.49
CA ASN A 91 33.57 -9.80 -12.50
C ASN A 91 32.28 -10.12 -11.71
N PRO A 92 32.36 -10.49 -10.43
CA PRO A 92 31.17 -10.87 -9.71
C PRO A 92 30.23 -9.64 -9.70
N GLN A 93 29.15 -9.78 -10.45
CA GLN A 93 28.10 -8.75 -10.42
C GLN A 93 27.66 -8.63 -8.96
N PRO A 94 27.62 -7.41 -8.42
CA PRO A 94 27.22 -7.23 -7.03
C PRO A 94 25.85 -7.86 -6.82
N ALA A 95 25.72 -8.62 -5.72
CA ALA A 95 24.47 -9.26 -5.36
C ALA A 95 23.34 -8.21 -5.29
N SER A 96 22.16 -8.60 -5.76
CA SER A 96 20.98 -7.72 -5.67
C SER A 96 20.63 -7.44 -4.22
N VAL A 97 20.15 -6.24 -3.93
CA VAL A 97 19.71 -5.82 -2.61
C VAL A 97 18.21 -5.60 -2.66
N ALA A 98 17.47 -6.44 -1.94
CA ALA A 98 16.02 -6.32 -1.79
C ALA A 98 15.67 -5.20 -0.83
N TYR A 99 14.46 -4.65 -1.00
CA TYR A 99 13.86 -3.67 -0.09
C TYR A 99 12.36 -3.89 0.02
N SER A 100 11.72 -3.29 1.01
CA SER A 100 10.29 -3.42 1.26
C SER A 100 9.50 -2.31 0.55
N PRO A 101 8.69 -2.64 -0.47
CA PRO A 101 7.83 -1.65 -1.11
C PRO A 101 6.75 -1.14 -0.17
N GLN A 102 6.27 -1.96 0.77
CA GLN A 102 5.28 -1.53 1.77
C GLN A 102 5.88 -0.47 2.70
N ASN A 103 7.14 -0.62 3.07
CA ASN A 103 7.82 0.38 3.89
C ASN A 103 8.02 1.70 3.12
N VAL A 104 8.32 1.62 1.83
CA VAL A 104 8.38 2.79 0.95
C VAL A 104 7.04 3.52 0.92
N VAL A 105 5.92 2.80 0.78
CA VAL A 105 4.57 3.40 0.82
C VAL A 105 4.32 4.11 2.15
N SER A 106 4.67 3.49 3.26
CA SER A 106 4.50 4.08 4.60
C SER A 106 5.33 5.35 4.78
N LEU A 107 6.58 5.33 4.37
CA LEU A 107 7.48 6.47 4.44
C LEU A 107 7.02 7.62 3.52
N ALA A 108 6.64 7.32 2.28
CA ALA A 108 6.14 8.31 1.33
C ALA A 108 4.85 8.95 1.82
N THR A 109 3.91 8.16 2.35
CA THR A 109 2.67 8.65 2.95
C THR A 109 2.96 9.61 4.10
N ALA A 110 3.86 9.24 5.01
CA ALA A 110 4.25 10.09 6.13
C ALA A 110 4.89 11.42 5.67
N LYS A 111 5.70 11.38 4.63
CA LYS A 111 6.33 12.58 4.05
C LYS A 111 5.30 13.53 3.42
N CYS A 112 4.32 12.99 2.69
CA CYS A 112 3.22 13.77 2.14
C CYS A 112 2.39 14.41 3.25
N GLN A 113 2.05 13.67 4.29
CA GLN A 113 1.32 14.19 5.46
C GLN A 113 2.10 15.28 6.19
N ALA A 114 3.40 15.10 6.37
CA ALA A 114 4.27 16.14 6.95
C ALA A 114 4.31 17.41 6.10
N GLY A 115 4.14 17.29 4.79
CA GLY A 115 4.02 18.40 3.85
C GLY A 115 2.62 19.03 3.78
N GLY A 116 1.67 18.57 4.59
CA GLY A 116 0.32 19.13 4.69
C GLY A 116 -0.74 18.43 3.86
N MET A 117 -0.42 17.30 3.22
CA MET A 117 -1.40 16.50 2.49
C MET A 117 -2.25 15.63 3.43
N ILE A 118 -3.40 15.21 2.94
CA ILE A 118 -4.38 14.39 3.67
C ILE A 118 -4.60 13.09 2.89
N THR A 119 -4.50 11.95 3.55
CA THR A 119 -4.84 10.68 2.90
C THR A 119 -6.32 10.59 2.57
N THR A 120 -6.68 9.84 1.55
CA THR A 120 -8.08 9.53 1.21
C THR A 120 -8.83 8.93 2.39
N GLN A 121 -8.17 8.05 3.17
CA GLN A 121 -8.78 7.44 4.36
C GLN A 121 -9.09 8.50 5.42
N GLN A 122 -8.18 9.43 5.68
CA GLN A 122 -8.41 10.52 6.63
C GLN A 122 -9.50 11.47 6.14
N ASN A 123 -9.53 11.75 4.84
CA ASN A 123 -10.56 12.59 4.23
C ASN A 123 -11.94 11.96 4.39
N LEU A 124 -12.07 10.67 4.09
CA LEU A 124 -13.30 9.90 4.32
C LEU A 124 -13.72 9.91 5.78
N GLN A 125 -12.78 9.73 6.70
CA GLN A 125 -13.07 9.77 8.14
C GLN A 125 -13.56 11.14 8.58
N ASN A 126 -12.98 12.22 8.05
CA ASN A 126 -13.42 13.58 8.31
C ASN A 126 -14.87 13.79 7.84
N HIS A 127 -15.21 13.32 6.64
CA HIS A 127 -16.56 13.41 6.10
C HIS A 127 -17.58 12.56 6.87
N LEU A 128 -17.19 11.39 7.34
CA LEU A 128 -18.01 10.57 8.21
C LEU A 128 -18.28 11.29 9.55
N ASN A 129 -17.25 11.89 10.14
CA ASN A 129 -17.33 12.58 11.42
C ASN A 129 -18.19 13.85 11.36
N ASP A 130 -18.15 14.58 10.23
CA ASP A 130 -18.97 15.79 10.04
C ASP A 130 -20.39 15.49 9.52
N GLY A 131 -20.70 14.23 9.23
CA GLY A 131 -22.00 13.78 8.79
C GLY A 131 -22.28 14.05 7.31
N SER A 132 -21.29 14.42 6.50
CA SER A 132 -21.45 14.66 5.06
C SER A 132 -21.57 13.38 4.25
N ILE A 133 -21.13 12.25 4.80
CA ILE A 133 -21.32 10.90 4.23
C ILE A 133 -21.86 9.96 5.29
N THR A 134 -22.54 8.90 4.83
CA THR A 134 -23.00 7.79 5.68
C THR A 134 -21.90 6.76 5.91
N GLN A 135 -22.13 5.83 6.84
CA GLN A 135 -21.21 4.69 7.06
C GLN A 135 -21.15 3.78 5.83
N GLU A 136 -22.26 3.63 5.10
CA GLU A 136 -22.30 2.83 3.88
C GLU A 136 -21.44 3.47 2.79
N GLU A 137 -21.59 4.77 2.58
CA GLU A 137 -20.76 5.53 1.63
C GLU A 137 -19.27 5.49 2.01
N TYR A 138 -18.95 5.62 3.29
CA TYR A 138 -17.58 5.46 3.76
C TYR A 138 -17.00 4.08 3.38
N ASN A 139 -17.75 3.00 3.63
CA ASN A 139 -17.30 1.64 3.33
C ASN A 139 -17.17 1.41 1.83
N GLU A 140 -18.04 2.02 1.03
CA GLU A 140 -18.00 1.91 -0.44
C GLU A 140 -16.78 2.62 -1.03
N TYR A 141 -16.48 3.82 -0.55
CA TYR A 141 -15.38 4.63 -1.08
C TYR A 141 -14.00 4.29 -0.49
N TYR A 142 -13.96 3.57 0.62
CA TYR A 142 -12.71 3.20 1.27
C TYR A 142 -11.93 2.16 0.46
N PRO A 143 -10.60 2.29 0.27
CA PRO A 143 -9.71 3.34 0.79
C PRO A 143 -9.49 4.52 -0.18
N TYR A 144 -10.08 4.51 -1.35
CA TYR A 144 -9.69 5.38 -2.47
C TYR A 144 -10.40 6.74 -2.50
N ASP A 145 -11.52 6.87 -1.82
CA ASP A 145 -12.33 8.10 -1.87
C ASP A 145 -12.73 8.52 -3.30
N GLY A 146 -13.10 7.54 -4.13
CA GLY A 146 -13.45 7.75 -5.53
C GLY A 146 -12.26 7.92 -6.49
N MET A 147 -11.03 7.80 -6.01
CA MET A 147 -9.81 7.97 -6.81
C MET A 147 -9.23 6.65 -7.36
N GLU A 148 -9.98 5.57 -7.41
CA GLU A 148 -9.50 4.26 -7.89
C GLU A 148 -8.84 4.34 -9.25
N GLY A 149 -9.47 5.05 -10.18
CA GLY A 149 -9.00 5.22 -11.55
C GLY A 149 -8.16 6.47 -11.79
N SER A 150 -7.97 7.31 -10.78
CA SER A 150 -7.23 8.57 -10.90
C SER A 150 -5.86 8.42 -10.24
N TYR A 151 -4.90 7.88 -10.97
CA TYR A 151 -3.54 7.69 -10.48
C TYR A 151 -2.51 7.78 -11.59
N TYR A 152 -1.27 8.01 -11.20
CA TYR A 152 -0.11 7.71 -12.03
C TYR A 152 0.75 6.66 -11.32
N SER A 153 1.51 5.89 -12.10
CA SER A 153 2.39 4.86 -11.56
C SER A 153 3.84 5.33 -11.54
N VAL A 154 4.52 4.99 -10.45
CA VAL A 154 5.97 5.13 -10.31
C VAL A 154 6.56 3.73 -10.25
N PHE A 155 7.46 3.43 -11.19
CA PHE A 155 8.14 2.15 -11.29
C PHE A 155 9.58 2.32 -10.80
N VAL A 156 9.96 1.49 -9.84
CA VAL A 156 11.32 1.49 -9.28
C VAL A 156 11.86 0.07 -9.29
N GLU A 157 13.07 -0.14 -9.79
CA GLU A 157 13.69 -1.47 -9.82
C GLU A 157 13.67 -2.12 -8.43
N THR A 158 13.39 -3.43 -8.40
CA THR A 158 13.34 -4.21 -7.17
C THR A 158 14.71 -4.42 -6.53
N ASP A 159 15.78 -4.21 -7.29
CA ASP A 159 17.16 -4.20 -6.81
C ASP A 159 17.57 -2.78 -6.39
N LEU A 160 17.75 -2.57 -5.09
CA LEU A 160 18.14 -1.26 -4.54
C LEU A 160 19.48 -0.75 -5.10
N ASN A 161 20.36 -1.64 -5.54
CA ASN A 161 21.61 -1.25 -6.20
C ASN A 161 21.39 -0.57 -7.56
N LYS A 162 20.23 -0.77 -8.17
CA LYS A 162 19.89 -0.27 -9.50
C LYS A 162 18.74 0.74 -9.48
N ALA A 163 18.06 0.89 -8.34
CA ALA A 163 16.93 1.80 -8.22
C ALA A 163 17.34 3.23 -8.56
N SER A 164 16.58 3.87 -9.42
CA SER A 164 16.83 5.22 -9.92
C SER A 164 15.56 5.93 -10.32
N THR A 165 15.61 7.25 -10.40
CA THR A 165 14.58 8.08 -11.01
C THR A 165 14.55 7.87 -12.52
N ILE A 166 13.53 8.39 -13.19
CA ILE A 166 13.36 8.27 -14.63
C ILE A 166 14.51 8.94 -15.41
N ASP A 167 15.12 9.97 -14.84
CA ASP A 167 16.27 10.70 -15.39
C ASP A 167 17.63 10.16 -14.91
N GLY A 168 17.63 8.99 -14.26
CA GLY A 168 18.83 8.24 -13.93
C GLY A 168 19.51 8.61 -12.61
N GLN A 169 18.88 9.42 -11.76
CA GLN A 169 19.40 9.71 -10.42
C GLN A 169 19.21 8.50 -9.51
N ARG A 170 20.29 8.07 -8.85
CA ARG A 170 20.26 6.90 -7.97
C ARG A 170 19.39 7.13 -6.74
N LEU A 171 18.60 6.09 -6.42
CA LEU A 171 17.76 5.99 -5.22
C LEU A 171 18.30 4.85 -4.35
N SER A 172 19.21 5.16 -3.45
CA SER A 172 20.02 4.16 -2.73
C SER A 172 19.43 3.68 -1.41
N SER A 173 18.21 4.09 -1.08
CA SER A 173 17.52 3.68 0.15
C SER A 173 16.01 3.72 -0.03
N GLU A 174 15.28 3.01 0.83
CA GLU A 174 13.81 3.11 0.90
C GLU A 174 13.36 4.55 1.16
N ASP A 175 14.07 5.28 2.01
CA ASP A 175 13.77 6.68 2.29
C ASP A 175 13.95 7.58 1.05
N ALA A 176 15.02 7.35 0.27
CA ALA A 176 15.24 8.08 -0.98
C ALA A 176 14.14 7.82 -2.01
N ILE A 177 13.67 6.58 -2.13
CA ILE A 177 12.55 6.23 -3.00
C ILE A 177 11.26 6.91 -2.52
N ALA A 178 11.00 6.86 -1.22
CA ALA A 178 9.85 7.52 -0.59
C ALA A 178 9.87 9.03 -0.80
N GLU A 179 11.03 9.66 -0.65
CA GLU A 179 11.22 11.09 -0.92
C GLU A 179 10.92 11.44 -2.38
N TYR A 180 11.39 10.62 -3.31
CA TYR A 180 11.11 10.80 -4.74
C TYR A 180 9.61 10.75 -5.03
N ILE A 181 8.88 9.76 -4.49
CA ILE A 181 7.43 9.64 -4.64
C ILE A 181 6.72 10.83 -4.00
N ALA A 182 7.06 11.16 -2.77
CA ALA A 182 6.43 12.27 -2.03
C ALA A 182 6.66 13.62 -2.70
N SER A 183 7.85 13.86 -3.24
CA SER A 183 8.18 15.12 -3.92
C SER A 183 7.29 15.42 -5.12
N MET A 184 6.88 14.39 -5.85
CA MET A 184 5.95 14.54 -6.98
C MET A 184 4.53 14.84 -6.51
N LEU A 185 4.05 14.15 -5.48
CA LEU A 185 2.71 14.40 -4.92
C LEU A 185 2.59 15.78 -4.28
N LEU A 186 3.64 16.25 -3.61
CA LEU A 186 3.67 17.58 -2.98
C LEU A 186 3.63 18.74 -3.99
N LEU A 187 3.82 18.48 -5.27
CA LEU A 187 3.64 19.48 -6.34
C LEU A 187 2.16 19.64 -6.77
N GLU A 188 1.31 18.70 -6.38
CA GLU A 188 -0.10 18.76 -6.72
C GLU A 188 -0.82 19.85 -5.92
N THR A 189 -1.88 20.40 -6.51
CA THR A 189 -2.70 21.44 -5.86
C THR A 189 -3.76 20.85 -4.95
N ASP A 190 -4.26 19.65 -5.25
CA ASP A 190 -5.20 18.93 -4.40
C ASP A 190 -4.42 18.28 -3.25
N PRO A 191 -4.81 18.52 -1.98
CA PRO A 191 -4.12 17.95 -0.85
C PRO A 191 -4.48 16.49 -0.56
N VAL A 192 -5.52 15.95 -1.19
CA VAL A 192 -5.98 14.57 -0.95
C VAL A 192 -5.21 13.59 -1.84
N PHE A 193 -4.69 12.53 -1.25
CA PHE A 193 -3.88 11.55 -1.95
C PHE A 193 -4.01 10.15 -1.35
N TYR A 194 -3.61 9.16 -2.14
CA TYR A 194 -3.41 7.79 -1.68
C TYR A 194 -2.26 7.14 -2.43
N ILE A 195 -1.36 6.48 -1.71
CA ILE A 195 -0.27 5.72 -2.30
C ILE A 195 -0.51 4.25 -2.04
N SER A 196 -0.51 3.43 -3.08
CA SER A 196 -0.61 1.97 -2.98
C SER A 196 0.56 1.28 -3.66
N TYR A 197 0.92 0.11 -3.13
CA TYR A 197 1.81 -0.82 -3.81
C TYR A 197 0.99 -1.80 -4.64
N ASP A 198 1.26 -1.87 -5.94
CA ASP A 198 0.45 -2.65 -6.89
C ASP A 198 1.20 -3.87 -7.46
N GLY A 199 2.23 -4.32 -6.81
CA GLY A 199 2.95 -5.52 -7.18
C GLY A 199 4.17 -5.29 -8.07
N VAL A 200 4.64 -6.37 -8.68
CA VAL A 200 5.82 -6.38 -9.54
C VAL A 200 5.40 -6.31 -11.00
N TYR A 201 6.04 -5.43 -11.73
CA TYR A 201 5.92 -5.30 -13.18
C TYR A 201 7.26 -5.65 -13.82
N THR A 202 7.26 -6.62 -14.73
CA THR A 202 8.47 -7.09 -15.43
C THR A 202 8.45 -6.62 -16.86
N THR A 203 9.50 -5.95 -17.29
CA THR A 203 9.70 -5.55 -18.68
C THR A 203 11.19 -5.58 -19.03
N GLY A 204 11.50 -6.05 -20.24
CA GLY A 204 12.89 -6.14 -20.71
C GLY A 204 13.81 -6.98 -19.82
N GLY A 205 13.26 -7.97 -19.10
CA GLY A 205 14.03 -8.81 -18.17
C GLY A 205 14.35 -8.14 -16.83
N THR A 206 13.77 -6.99 -16.54
CA THR A 206 13.94 -6.24 -15.29
C THR A 206 12.63 -6.19 -14.52
N ASP A 207 12.69 -6.40 -13.21
CA ASP A 207 11.57 -6.33 -12.30
C ASP A 207 11.51 -4.95 -11.65
N TYR A 208 10.30 -4.38 -11.63
CA TYR A 208 10.00 -3.11 -11.00
C TYR A 208 8.88 -3.28 -10.00
N TYR A 209 8.95 -2.59 -8.86
CA TYR A 209 7.79 -2.36 -8.03
C TYR A 209 6.95 -1.23 -8.63
N GLU A 210 5.64 -1.43 -8.71
CA GLU A 210 4.69 -0.42 -9.13
C GLU A 210 4.08 0.25 -7.90
N PHE A 211 4.27 1.56 -7.80
CA PHE A 211 3.61 2.40 -6.81
C PHE A 211 2.56 3.25 -7.52
N ARG A 212 1.32 3.18 -7.09
CA ARG A 212 0.24 4.00 -7.63
C ARG A 212 0.00 5.19 -6.72
N CYS A 213 0.07 6.37 -7.31
CA CYS A 213 -0.15 7.64 -6.64
C CYS A 213 -1.51 8.18 -7.07
N HIS A 214 -2.54 7.95 -6.26
CA HIS A 214 -3.89 8.43 -6.50
C HIS A 214 -4.03 9.89 -6.06
N ARG A 215 -4.68 10.70 -6.89
CA ARG A 215 -4.81 12.15 -6.71
C ARG A 215 -5.94 12.74 -7.55
#